data_63d7f15ece34e12bc9f839b6ba825756
#
_entry.id   63d7f15ece34e12bc9f839b6ba825756
#
_cell.length_a   1.000
_cell.length_b   1.000
_cell.length_c   1.000
_cell.angle_alpha   90.00
_cell.angle_beta   90.00
_cell.angle_gamma   90.00
#
_symmetry.space_group_name_H-M   'P 1'
#
loop_
_entity.id
_entity.type
_entity.pdbx_description
1 polymer ?
#
loop_
_entity_poly.entity_id
_entity_poly.type
_entity_poly.pdbx_seq_one_letter_code
_entity_poly.pdbx_strand_id
1 'polypeptide(L)'
;MQLSYKLRKVFTGDAVTSARRHVKQWFLGRAPLRFDAAKITKTVDPEKFRAIYERYGVEDPGDHWPKYLDLQTWMEINLKRVRDLGLDLGGRKRVLDIGCGTGYFLYICQYLGHDVLGMDLDVEPGFTEMVELLGVKRVIYRIEAFEPLPDLGRKFDVITAHMICFNGHKSDKLWTSAEWEFFLDDLAEHQLEPGGQICLELNREYDDSLYTPELKEYSEARGAEIHTQRIHFNPLLPAPAATATTAR
;
A
#
# COMPACT_ATOMS: atom_id res chain seq x y z
N MET A 1 3.71 -32.05 -0.85
CA MET A 1 3.13 -30.69 -0.82
C MET A 1 3.99 -29.65 -0.10
N GLN A 2 4.86 -29.99 0.85
CA GLN A 2 5.72 -29.01 1.57
C GLN A 2 7.01 -28.58 0.83
N LEU A 3 7.55 -29.38 -0.07
CA LEU A 3 8.83 -29.09 -0.75
C LEU A 3 8.68 -28.02 -1.86
N SER A 4 7.59 -28.05 -2.60
CA SER A 4 7.28 -27.06 -3.64
C SER A 4 7.03 -25.67 -3.07
N TYR A 5 6.41 -25.58 -1.89
CA TYR A 5 6.19 -24.30 -1.19
C TYR A 5 7.50 -23.66 -0.70
N LYS A 6 8.43 -24.48 -0.17
CA LYS A 6 9.74 -23.98 0.27
C LYS A 6 10.63 -23.53 -0.89
N LEU A 7 10.60 -24.25 -2.02
CA LEU A 7 11.32 -23.87 -3.23
C LEU A 7 10.76 -22.58 -3.83
N ARG A 8 9.44 -22.40 -3.85
CA ARG A 8 8.81 -21.17 -4.32
C ARG A 8 9.26 -19.95 -3.51
N LYS A 9 9.38 -20.06 -2.18
CA LYS A 9 9.90 -18.97 -1.32
C LYS A 9 11.33 -18.54 -1.65
N VAL A 10 12.18 -19.44 -2.13
CA VAL A 10 13.55 -19.12 -2.54
C VAL A 10 13.55 -18.35 -3.86
N PHE A 11 12.66 -18.69 -4.80
CA PHE A 11 12.57 -18.05 -6.12
C PHE A 11 11.82 -16.71 -6.10
N THR A 12 10.95 -16.45 -5.12
CA THR A 12 10.18 -15.20 -5.01
C THR A 12 10.88 -14.09 -4.21
N GLY A 13 12.12 -14.31 -3.76
CA GLY A 13 12.81 -13.34 -2.90
C GLY A 13 12.30 -13.28 -1.44
N ASP A 14 11.21 -13.98 -1.11
CA ASP A 14 10.61 -14.01 0.23
C ASP A 14 11.59 -14.54 1.29
N ALA A 15 12.53 -15.40 0.90
CA ALA A 15 13.57 -15.92 1.79
C ALA A 15 14.58 -14.83 2.18
N VAL A 16 14.96 -13.97 1.23
CA VAL A 16 15.88 -12.86 1.46
C VAL A 16 15.24 -11.79 2.33
N THR A 17 13.98 -11.45 2.03
CA THR A 17 13.18 -10.49 2.82
C THR A 17 12.98 -11.01 4.25
N SER A 18 12.69 -12.29 4.41
CA SER A 18 12.56 -12.93 5.72
C SER A 18 13.90 -12.94 6.49
N ALA A 19 15.02 -13.21 5.83
CA ALA A 19 16.34 -13.17 6.44
C ALA A 19 16.74 -11.75 6.88
N ARG A 20 16.56 -10.75 5.99
CA ARG A 20 16.78 -9.32 6.33
C ARG A 20 15.92 -8.90 7.52
N ARG A 21 14.67 -9.35 7.57
CA ARG A 21 13.76 -9.09 8.67
C ARG A 21 14.26 -9.69 9.99
N HIS A 22 14.70 -10.96 10.00
CA HIS A 22 15.23 -11.59 11.20
C HIS A 22 16.51 -10.91 11.70
N VAL A 23 17.39 -10.49 10.78
CA VAL A 23 18.58 -9.70 11.12
C VAL A 23 18.19 -8.36 11.73
N LYS A 24 17.22 -7.64 11.13
CA LYS A 24 16.71 -6.37 11.67
C LYS A 24 16.06 -6.56 13.04
N GLN A 25 15.31 -7.65 13.26
CA GLN A 25 14.73 -8.01 14.57
C GLN A 25 15.80 -8.26 15.62
N TRP A 26 16.86 -8.98 15.24
CA TRP A 26 17.98 -9.26 16.13
C TRP A 26 18.72 -7.97 16.56
N PHE A 27 19.00 -7.08 15.61
CA PHE A 27 19.63 -5.78 15.89
C PHE A 27 18.76 -4.85 16.75
N LEU A 28 17.45 -4.91 16.61
CA LEU A 28 16.53 -4.09 17.39
C LEU A 28 16.19 -4.68 18.77
N GLY A 29 16.70 -5.88 19.08
CA GLY A 29 16.44 -6.56 20.36
C GLY A 29 14.94 -6.86 20.59
N ARG A 30 14.14 -6.93 19.55
CA ARG A 30 12.67 -7.07 19.64
C ARG A 30 12.24 -8.43 19.13
N ALA A 31 11.53 -9.17 19.98
CA ALA A 31 10.79 -10.35 19.51
C ALA A 31 9.66 -9.90 18.57
N PRO A 32 9.41 -10.61 17.43
CA PRO A 32 8.28 -10.31 16.60
C PRO A 32 7.00 -10.46 17.40
N LEU A 33 6.11 -9.47 17.27
CA LEU A 33 4.79 -9.58 17.86
C LEU A 33 4.12 -10.84 17.28
N ARG A 34 3.75 -11.78 18.14
CA ARG A 34 3.07 -13.02 17.76
C ARG A 34 1.58 -12.73 17.58
N PHE A 35 1.22 -12.20 16.44
CA PHE A 35 -0.17 -12.09 16.02
C PHE A 35 -0.33 -12.73 14.64
N ASP A 36 -1.52 -13.23 14.40
CA ASP A 36 -1.92 -13.80 13.13
C ASP A 36 -3.23 -13.12 12.66
N ALA A 37 -3.55 -13.30 11.40
CA ALA A 37 -4.76 -12.73 10.82
C ALA A 37 -6.02 -13.16 11.58
N ALA A 38 -6.09 -14.43 12.03
CA ALA A 38 -7.24 -14.95 12.74
C ALA A 38 -7.51 -14.23 14.08
N LYS A 39 -6.46 -13.79 14.78
CA LYS A 39 -6.62 -12.99 16.00
C LYS A 39 -7.16 -11.60 15.71
N ILE A 40 -6.66 -10.97 14.65
CA ILE A 40 -7.12 -9.64 14.23
C ILE A 40 -8.56 -9.71 13.73
N THR A 41 -8.88 -10.72 12.90
CA THR A 41 -10.25 -10.96 12.41
C THR A 41 -11.27 -11.07 13.54
N LYS A 42 -10.91 -11.71 14.65
CA LYS A 42 -11.80 -11.86 15.83
C LYS A 42 -12.10 -10.53 16.54
N THR A 43 -11.39 -9.47 16.27
CA THR A 43 -11.65 -8.13 16.85
C THR A 43 -12.64 -7.31 16.03
N VAL A 44 -13.01 -7.76 14.83
CA VAL A 44 -14.07 -7.16 14.01
C VAL A 44 -15.42 -7.58 14.56
N ASP A 45 -16.35 -6.65 14.68
CA ASP A 45 -17.72 -6.92 15.12
C ASP A 45 -18.43 -7.85 14.14
N PRO A 46 -18.74 -9.09 14.53
CA PRO A 46 -19.25 -10.11 13.61
C PRO A 46 -20.68 -9.83 13.15
N GLU A 47 -21.49 -9.13 13.96
CA GLU A 47 -22.88 -8.84 13.61
C GLU A 47 -22.93 -7.72 12.58
N LYS A 48 -22.18 -6.65 12.79
CA LYS A 48 -22.07 -5.55 11.82
C LYS A 48 -21.44 -6.02 10.52
N PHE A 49 -20.38 -6.83 10.58
CA PHE A 49 -19.78 -7.41 9.37
C PHE A 49 -20.78 -8.27 8.60
N ARG A 50 -21.58 -9.11 9.30
CA ARG A 50 -22.62 -9.91 8.66
C ARG A 50 -23.66 -9.04 7.94
N ALA A 51 -24.10 -7.96 8.56
CA ALA A 51 -25.06 -7.04 7.95
C ALA A 51 -24.52 -6.39 6.66
N ILE A 52 -23.21 -6.06 6.62
CA ILE A 52 -22.54 -5.59 5.40
C ILE A 52 -22.50 -6.71 4.36
N TYR A 53 -22.09 -7.92 4.77
CA TYR A 53 -22.02 -9.07 3.88
C TYR A 53 -23.38 -9.42 3.26
N GLU A 54 -24.46 -9.42 4.03
CA GLU A 54 -25.84 -9.68 3.55
C GLU A 54 -26.29 -8.63 2.54
N ARG A 55 -25.85 -7.38 2.70
CA ARG A 55 -26.23 -6.28 1.79
C ARG A 55 -25.44 -6.28 0.51
N TYR A 56 -24.20 -6.65 0.56
CA TYR A 56 -23.23 -6.42 -0.51
C TYR A 56 -22.48 -7.69 -0.97
N GLY A 57 -22.57 -8.79 -0.31
CA GLY A 57 -21.86 -10.04 -0.62
C GLY A 57 -22.46 -10.85 -1.78
N VAL A 58 -23.54 -10.38 -2.38
CA VAL A 58 -24.14 -11.07 -3.51
C VAL A 58 -23.35 -10.71 -4.78
N GLU A 59 -22.77 -11.72 -5.43
CA GLU A 59 -22.07 -11.53 -6.70
C GLU A 59 -23.07 -11.17 -7.79
N ASP A 60 -22.97 -9.96 -8.32
CA ASP A 60 -23.62 -9.55 -9.55
C ASP A 60 -22.59 -9.65 -10.70
N PRO A 61 -22.92 -10.22 -11.88
CA PRO A 61 -22.00 -10.28 -13.01
C PRO A 61 -21.49 -8.87 -13.39
N GLY A 62 -20.21 -8.62 -13.16
CA GLY A 62 -19.56 -7.32 -13.39
C GLY A 62 -19.19 -6.56 -12.13
N ASP A 63 -19.67 -6.96 -10.98
CA ASP A 63 -19.28 -6.40 -9.71
C ASP A 63 -18.08 -7.18 -9.13
N HIS A 64 -16.97 -6.50 -8.88
CA HIS A 64 -15.73 -7.12 -8.40
C HIS A 64 -15.47 -6.92 -6.92
N TRP A 65 -16.26 -6.10 -6.25
CA TRP A 65 -15.99 -5.74 -4.87
C TRP A 65 -16.48 -6.77 -3.83
N PRO A 66 -17.46 -7.68 -4.06
CA PRO A 66 -17.82 -8.73 -3.10
C PRO A 66 -16.65 -9.58 -2.65
N LYS A 67 -15.61 -9.74 -3.49
CA LYS A 67 -14.36 -10.44 -3.11
C LYS A 67 -13.66 -9.84 -1.90
N TYR A 68 -13.85 -8.54 -1.64
CA TYR A 68 -13.24 -7.85 -0.50
C TYR A 68 -13.93 -8.16 0.84
N LEU A 69 -15.07 -8.87 0.81
CA LEU A 69 -15.74 -9.37 2.00
C LEU A 69 -15.25 -10.76 2.46
N ASP A 70 -14.25 -11.35 1.82
CA ASP A 70 -13.51 -12.45 2.41
C ASP A 70 -12.53 -11.90 3.47
N LEU A 71 -13.08 -11.66 4.66
CA LEU A 71 -12.39 -10.99 5.76
C LEU A 71 -11.06 -11.69 6.13
N GLN A 72 -11.05 -13.02 6.14
CA GLN A 72 -9.85 -13.78 6.52
C GLN A 72 -8.75 -13.63 5.47
N THR A 73 -9.07 -13.81 4.21
CA THR A 73 -8.12 -13.67 3.10
C THR A 73 -7.53 -12.25 3.05
N TRP A 74 -8.36 -11.23 3.19
CA TRP A 74 -7.87 -9.85 3.13
C TRP A 74 -7.07 -9.45 4.36
N MET A 75 -7.39 -9.97 5.55
CA MET A 75 -6.54 -9.80 6.73
C MET A 75 -5.16 -10.46 6.53
N GLU A 76 -5.09 -11.64 5.92
CA GLU A 76 -3.81 -12.31 5.63
C GLU A 76 -2.96 -11.54 4.62
N ILE A 77 -3.56 -11.06 3.53
CA ILE A 77 -2.89 -10.27 2.50
C ILE A 77 -2.32 -8.98 3.12
N ASN A 78 -3.13 -8.24 3.85
CA ASN A 78 -2.71 -6.97 4.42
C ASN A 78 -1.75 -7.14 5.61
N LEU A 79 -1.86 -8.21 6.38
CA LEU A 79 -0.87 -8.57 7.38
C LEU A 79 0.51 -8.86 6.76
N LYS A 80 0.53 -9.48 5.57
CA LYS A 80 1.78 -9.65 4.82
C LYS A 80 2.37 -8.29 4.43
N ARG A 81 1.57 -7.36 3.92
CA ARG A 81 1.99 -5.98 3.58
C ARG A 81 2.60 -5.26 4.79
N VAL A 82 1.91 -5.30 5.94
CA VAL A 82 2.40 -4.74 7.21
C VAL A 82 3.77 -5.31 7.58
N ARG A 83 3.95 -6.62 7.44
CA ARG A 83 5.22 -7.30 7.71
C ARG A 83 6.33 -6.95 6.72
N ASP A 84 6.00 -6.86 5.46
CA ASP A 84 6.95 -6.51 4.40
C ASP A 84 7.50 -5.08 4.60
N LEU A 85 6.68 -4.17 5.12
CA LEU A 85 7.06 -2.80 5.48
C LEU A 85 7.71 -2.69 6.86
N GLY A 86 7.79 -3.79 7.63
CA GLY A 86 8.36 -3.81 8.97
C GLY A 86 7.54 -3.03 10.00
N LEU A 87 6.26 -2.82 9.75
CA LEU A 87 5.35 -2.11 10.66
C LEU A 87 4.99 -2.94 11.90
N ASP A 88 5.23 -4.25 11.88
CA ASP A 88 5.15 -5.11 13.07
C ASP A 88 6.41 -5.04 13.96
N LEU A 89 7.41 -4.23 13.55
CA LEU A 89 8.69 -4.08 14.22
C LEU A 89 8.89 -2.60 14.56
N GLY A 90 9.02 -2.30 15.80
CA GLY A 90 9.41 -0.95 16.16
C GLY A 90 8.36 -0.16 16.94
N GLY A 91 8.58 1.16 17.03
CA GLY A 91 7.68 2.08 17.71
C GLY A 91 6.47 2.47 16.86
N ARG A 92 5.58 3.23 17.46
CA ARG A 92 4.43 3.83 16.79
C ARG A 92 4.90 4.65 15.58
N LYS A 93 4.21 4.45 14.45
CA LYS A 93 4.41 5.16 13.18
C LYS A 93 3.13 5.89 12.79
N ARG A 94 3.28 6.98 12.03
CA ARG A 94 2.18 7.62 11.31
C ARG A 94 2.13 7.02 9.90
N VAL A 95 0.99 6.47 9.52
CA VAL A 95 0.80 5.73 8.26
C VAL A 95 -0.31 6.37 7.47
N LEU A 96 -0.04 6.74 6.23
CA LEU A 96 -1.03 7.13 5.23
C LEU A 96 -1.18 6.00 4.22
N ASP A 97 -2.42 5.60 3.93
CA ASP A 97 -2.72 4.66 2.86
C ASP A 97 -3.61 5.32 1.81
N ILE A 98 -3.05 5.53 0.62
CA ILE A 98 -3.71 6.16 -0.52
C ILE A 98 -4.43 5.07 -1.31
N GLY A 99 -5.75 5.25 -1.55
CA GLY A 99 -6.60 4.20 -2.09
C GLY A 99 -6.85 3.11 -1.06
N CYS A 100 -7.23 3.49 0.16
CA CYS A 100 -7.31 2.56 1.30
C CYS A 100 -8.43 1.51 1.19
N GLY A 101 -9.35 1.65 0.23
CA GLY A 101 -10.45 0.71 -0.03
C GLY A 101 -11.27 0.42 1.22
N THR A 102 -11.37 -0.86 1.57
CA THR A 102 -12.07 -1.34 2.77
C THR A 102 -11.34 -1.06 4.09
N GLY A 103 -10.12 -0.52 4.06
CA GLY A 103 -9.38 -0.13 5.26
C GLY A 103 -8.63 -1.24 6.00
N TYR A 104 -8.58 -2.47 5.50
CA TYR A 104 -7.95 -3.60 6.21
C TYR A 104 -6.48 -3.38 6.57
N PHE A 105 -5.69 -2.78 5.66
CA PHE A 105 -4.29 -2.49 5.93
C PHE A 105 -4.14 -1.54 7.11
N LEU A 106 -4.91 -0.46 7.11
CA LEU A 106 -4.88 0.53 8.17
C LEU A 106 -5.44 -0.02 9.49
N TYR A 107 -6.47 -0.87 9.43
CA TYR A 107 -7.00 -1.53 10.61
C TYR A 107 -5.93 -2.38 11.31
N ILE A 108 -5.15 -3.15 10.56
CA ILE A 108 -4.03 -3.93 11.12
C ILE A 108 -2.97 -2.99 11.71
N CYS A 109 -2.63 -1.91 11.01
CA CYS A 109 -1.70 -0.91 11.53
C CYS A 109 -2.20 -0.28 12.84
N GLN A 110 -3.48 0.06 12.91
CA GLN A 110 -4.13 0.59 14.12
C GLN A 110 -4.14 -0.44 15.27
N TYR A 111 -4.43 -1.72 14.97
CA TYR A 111 -4.34 -2.82 15.94
C TYR A 111 -2.94 -2.95 16.55
N LEU A 112 -1.90 -2.63 15.78
CA LEU A 112 -0.50 -2.61 16.22
C LEU A 112 -0.10 -1.31 16.95
N GLY A 113 -1.01 -0.36 17.10
CA GLY A 113 -0.79 0.89 17.81
C GLY A 113 -0.21 2.03 16.96
N HIS A 114 -0.21 1.89 15.62
CA HIS A 114 0.15 2.98 14.73
C HIS A 114 -0.95 4.05 14.66
N ASP A 115 -0.56 5.27 14.26
CA ASP A 115 -1.48 6.35 13.96
C ASP A 115 -1.74 6.35 12.45
N VAL A 116 -2.99 6.14 12.05
CA VAL A 116 -3.34 5.86 10.67
C VAL A 116 -4.28 6.89 10.08
N LEU A 117 -4.16 7.10 8.78
CA LEU A 117 -5.09 7.86 7.97
C LEU A 117 -5.25 7.19 6.61
N GLY A 118 -6.48 7.01 6.16
CA GLY A 118 -6.80 6.60 4.80
C GLY A 118 -7.11 7.79 3.91
N MET A 119 -6.88 7.62 2.61
CA MET A 119 -7.38 8.52 1.57
C MET A 119 -8.01 7.67 0.49
N ASP A 120 -9.23 7.98 0.06
CA ASP A 120 -9.91 7.26 -1.01
C ASP A 120 -11.04 8.09 -1.60
N LEU A 121 -11.67 7.56 -2.65
CA LEU A 121 -12.94 8.05 -3.16
C LEU A 121 -14.09 7.53 -2.28
N ASP A 122 -15.24 8.20 -2.35
CA ASP A 122 -16.47 7.74 -1.69
C ASP A 122 -17.48 7.27 -2.75
N VAL A 123 -17.05 6.34 -3.60
CA VAL A 123 -17.85 5.85 -4.73
C VAL A 123 -18.45 4.47 -4.49
N GLU A 124 -17.85 3.69 -3.57
CA GLU A 124 -18.27 2.33 -3.25
C GLU A 124 -18.86 2.25 -1.84
N PRO A 125 -20.20 2.21 -1.69
CA PRO A 125 -20.84 2.24 -0.38
C PRO A 125 -20.37 1.13 0.56
N GLY A 126 -20.11 -0.07 0.04
CA GLY A 126 -19.60 -1.18 0.83
C GLY A 126 -18.20 -0.92 1.40
N PHE A 127 -17.34 -0.17 0.69
CA PHE A 127 -16.04 0.24 1.22
C PHE A 127 -16.21 1.25 2.35
N THR A 128 -17.13 2.19 2.20
CA THR A 128 -17.44 3.18 3.23
C THR A 128 -17.91 2.51 4.51
N GLU A 129 -18.89 1.60 4.42
CA GLU A 129 -19.38 0.86 5.60
C GLU A 129 -18.30 -0.02 6.24
N MET A 130 -17.40 -0.62 5.44
CA MET A 130 -16.25 -1.38 5.98
C MET A 130 -15.26 -0.48 6.72
N VAL A 131 -14.92 0.69 6.17
CA VAL A 131 -14.04 1.67 6.82
C VAL A 131 -14.64 2.15 8.15
N GLU A 132 -15.94 2.40 8.18
CA GLU A 132 -16.69 2.75 9.39
C GLU A 132 -16.69 1.61 10.43
N LEU A 133 -16.99 0.37 9.99
CA LEU A 133 -16.94 -0.82 10.84
C LEU A 133 -15.57 -1.00 11.50
N LEU A 134 -14.50 -0.80 10.72
CA LEU A 134 -13.12 -0.95 11.18
C LEU A 134 -12.61 0.26 11.97
N GLY A 135 -13.41 1.35 12.07
CA GLY A 135 -13.05 2.56 12.78
C GLY A 135 -11.82 3.27 12.23
N VAL A 136 -11.57 3.16 10.92
CA VAL A 136 -10.47 3.81 10.22
C VAL A 136 -10.88 5.22 9.80
N LYS A 137 -10.05 6.21 10.11
CA LYS A 137 -10.26 7.58 9.60
C LYS A 137 -9.87 7.67 8.13
N ARG A 138 -10.70 8.31 7.31
CA ARG A 138 -10.50 8.49 5.88
C ARG A 138 -10.76 9.93 5.45
N VAL A 139 -9.91 10.43 4.57
CA VAL A 139 -10.12 11.66 3.80
C VAL A 139 -10.66 11.27 2.43
N ILE A 140 -11.73 11.91 2.00
CA ILE A 140 -12.27 11.72 0.66
C ILE A 140 -11.55 12.69 -0.27
N TYR A 141 -10.80 12.13 -1.21
CA TYR A 141 -10.05 12.91 -2.18
C TYR A 141 -9.78 12.13 -3.46
N ARG A 142 -9.88 12.80 -4.60
CA ARG A 142 -9.48 12.28 -5.91
C ARG A 142 -8.11 12.83 -6.27
N ILE A 143 -7.18 11.96 -6.55
CA ILE A 143 -5.84 12.34 -7.01
C ILE A 143 -5.92 12.63 -8.50
N GLU A 144 -5.44 13.80 -8.90
CA GLU A 144 -5.35 14.23 -10.29
C GLU A 144 -3.88 14.53 -10.64
N ALA A 145 -3.55 14.40 -11.92
CA ALA A 145 -2.21 14.70 -12.42
C ALA A 145 -1.86 16.19 -12.21
N PHE A 146 -0.67 16.47 -11.71
CA PHE A 146 -0.16 17.82 -11.43
C PHE A 146 -0.99 18.62 -10.42
N GLU A 147 -1.82 17.95 -9.62
CA GLU A 147 -2.51 18.56 -8.50
C GLU A 147 -1.91 18.08 -7.17
N PRO A 148 -1.57 19.00 -6.25
CA PRO A 148 -1.01 18.62 -4.96
C PRO A 148 -2.07 17.92 -4.10
N LEU A 149 -1.64 17.02 -3.22
CA LEU A 149 -2.53 16.45 -2.23
C LEU A 149 -3.00 17.53 -1.23
N PRO A 150 -4.18 17.34 -0.61
CA PRO A 150 -4.66 18.29 0.40
C PRO A 150 -3.73 18.31 1.61
N ASP A 151 -3.70 19.44 2.31
CA ASP A 151 -3.01 19.52 3.60
C ASP A 151 -3.70 18.59 4.61
N LEU A 152 -2.97 17.54 5.03
CA LEU A 152 -3.43 16.56 6.01
C LEU A 152 -3.08 16.96 7.46
N GLY A 153 -2.53 18.16 7.65
CA GLY A 153 -2.16 18.73 8.96
C GLY A 153 -1.00 18.01 9.65
N ARG A 154 -0.34 17.07 8.96
CA ARG A 154 0.78 16.30 9.50
C ARG A 154 1.53 15.53 8.41
N LYS A 155 2.77 15.15 8.72
CA LYS A 155 3.56 14.26 7.86
C LYS A 155 3.53 12.82 8.39
N PHE A 156 3.88 11.87 7.51
CA PHE A 156 3.78 10.44 7.75
C PHE A 156 5.16 9.75 7.65
N ASP A 157 5.39 8.77 8.51
CA ASP A 157 6.59 7.93 8.47
C ASP A 157 6.53 6.92 7.31
N VAL A 158 5.31 6.52 6.93
CA VAL A 158 5.05 5.53 5.88
C VAL A 158 3.86 5.98 5.06
N ILE A 159 4.03 6.04 3.75
CA ILE A 159 2.95 6.28 2.79
C ILE A 159 2.84 5.05 1.91
N THR A 160 1.63 4.54 1.75
CA THR A 160 1.35 3.36 0.91
C THR A 160 0.27 3.67 -0.12
N ALA A 161 0.31 2.94 -1.25
CA ALA A 161 -0.77 2.87 -2.21
C ALA A 161 -0.84 1.44 -2.74
N HIS A 162 -1.83 0.68 -2.31
CA HIS A 162 -1.93 -0.74 -2.60
C HIS A 162 -2.96 -1.01 -3.70
N MET A 163 -2.49 -1.39 -4.88
CA MET A 163 -3.33 -1.76 -6.03
C MET A 163 -4.25 -0.62 -6.50
N ILE A 164 -3.79 0.62 -6.36
CA ILE A 164 -4.46 1.82 -6.83
C ILE A 164 -4.17 2.06 -8.32
N CYS A 165 -5.08 2.74 -8.99
CA CYS A 165 -4.93 3.21 -10.36
C CYS A 165 -4.96 4.73 -10.35
N PHE A 166 -3.84 5.36 -10.67
CA PHE A 166 -3.71 6.83 -10.63
C PHE A 166 -4.35 7.53 -11.84
N ASN A 167 -4.61 6.79 -12.92
CA ASN A 167 -5.13 7.30 -14.18
C ASN A 167 -6.35 6.53 -14.72
N GLY A 168 -6.93 5.67 -13.92
CA GLY A 168 -7.96 4.71 -14.33
C GLY A 168 -7.37 3.35 -14.68
N HIS A 169 -8.04 2.30 -14.22
CA HIS A 169 -7.58 0.92 -14.40
C HIS A 169 -7.64 0.52 -15.88
N LYS A 170 -6.56 -0.07 -16.38
CA LYS A 170 -6.43 -0.53 -17.74
C LYS A 170 -6.73 0.58 -18.76
N SER A 171 -6.15 1.74 -18.54
CA SER A 171 -6.26 2.91 -19.41
C SER A 171 -5.00 3.05 -20.27
N ASP A 172 -5.18 3.55 -21.49
CA ASP A 172 -4.07 3.98 -22.35
C ASP A 172 -3.45 5.33 -21.93
N LYS A 173 -4.07 6.00 -20.95
CA LYS A 173 -3.62 7.28 -20.39
C LYS A 173 -2.81 7.07 -19.12
N LEU A 174 -1.73 6.30 -19.21
CA LEU A 174 -0.83 6.10 -18.08
C LEU A 174 -0.11 7.41 -17.73
N TRP A 175 0.14 7.61 -16.46
CA TRP A 175 0.98 8.71 -16.01
C TRP A 175 2.39 8.57 -16.58
N THR A 176 2.89 9.67 -17.12
CA THR A 176 4.27 9.82 -17.57
C THR A 176 5.20 10.01 -16.36
N SER A 177 6.51 9.99 -16.61
CA SER A 177 7.50 10.30 -15.56
C SER A 177 7.32 11.69 -14.97
N ALA A 178 6.83 12.67 -15.73
CA ALA A 178 6.61 14.03 -15.23
C ALA A 178 5.46 14.10 -14.20
N GLU A 179 4.37 13.34 -14.41
CA GLU A 179 3.26 13.26 -13.46
C GLU A 179 3.68 12.52 -12.19
N TRP A 180 4.46 11.45 -12.34
CA TRP A 180 5.04 10.71 -11.22
C TRP A 180 6.05 11.56 -10.43
N GLU A 181 6.87 12.36 -11.12
CA GLU A 181 7.81 13.28 -10.48
C GLU A 181 7.06 14.29 -9.62
N PHE A 182 6.06 14.95 -10.19
CA PHE A 182 5.23 15.90 -9.45
C PHE A 182 4.61 15.24 -8.21
N PHE A 183 3.98 14.08 -8.36
CA PHE A 183 3.32 13.38 -7.26
C PHE A 183 4.29 12.97 -6.15
N LEU A 184 5.44 12.38 -6.52
CA LEU A 184 6.43 11.95 -5.54
C LEU A 184 7.12 13.12 -4.83
N ASP A 185 7.33 14.23 -5.54
CA ASP A 185 7.89 15.45 -4.95
C ASP A 185 6.90 16.15 -4.02
N ASP A 186 5.62 16.20 -4.37
CA ASP A 186 4.56 16.68 -3.49
C ASP A 186 4.48 15.84 -2.21
N LEU A 187 4.52 14.51 -2.33
CA LEU A 187 4.57 13.61 -1.17
C LEU A 187 5.80 13.89 -0.30
N ALA A 188 6.97 14.02 -0.91
CA ALA A 188 8.23 14.25 -0.18
C ALA A 188 8.23 15.58 0.57
N GLU A 189 7.73 16.63 -0.08
CA GLU A 189 7.75 17.98 0.47
C GLU A 189 6.68 18.18 1.56
N HIS A 190 5.46 17.68 1.34
CA HIS A 190 4.31 18.03 2.16
C HIS A 190 3.83 16.91 3.08
N GLN A 191 3.95 15.65 2.68
CA GLN A 191 3.30 14.53 3.36
C GLN A 191 4.28 13.56 4.05
N LEU A 192 5.54 13.46 3.59
CA LEU A 192 6.51 12.48 4.09
C LEU A 192 7.43 13.07 5.16
N GLU A 193 7.65 12.32 6.25
CA GLU A 193 8.68 12.68 7.23
C GLU A 193 10.08 12.44 6.65
N PRO A 194 11.09 13.23 7.07
CA PRO A 194 12.48 12.96 6.72
C PRO A 194 12.88 11.52 7.07
N GLY A 195 13.34 10.77 6.08
CA GLY A 195 13.68 9.35 6.24
C GLY A 195 12.46 8.42 6.28
N GLY A 196 11.27 8.91 5.94
CA GLY A 196 10.08 8.10 5.72
C GLY A 196 10.20 7.23 4.48
N GLN A 197 9.25 6.30 4.32
CA GLN A 197 9.21 5.37 3.19
C GLN A 197 7.90 5.49 2.41
N ILE A 198 7.98 5.27 1.10
CA ILE A 198 6.82 5.19 0.21
C ILE A 198 6.79 3.80 -0.42
N CYS A 199 5.64 3.13 -0.40
CA CYS A 199 5.44 1.84 -1.03
C CYS A 199 4.22 1.86 -1.93
N LEU A 200 4.45 1.70 -3.23
CA LEU A 200 3.42 1.62 -4.25
C LEU A 200 3.29 0.17 -4.72
N GLU A 201 2.07 -0.35 -4.79
CA GLU A 201 1.75 -1.60 -5.49
C GLU A 201 0.82 -1.28 -6.65
N LEU A 202 1.31 -1.49 -7.88
CA LEU A 202 0.59 -1.14 -9.10
C LEU A 202 -0.25 -2.32 -9.61
N ASN A 203 -1.38 -2.01 -10.24
CA ASN A 203 -2.20 -2.99 -10.95
C ASN A 203 -1.60 -3.36 -12.30
N ARG A 204 -2.00 -4.52 -12.84
CA ARG A 204 -1.65 -4.90 -14.22
C ARG A 204 -2.45 -4.11 -15.21
N GLU A 205 -1.80 -3.67 -16.26
CA GLU A 205 -2.39 -3.02 -17.42
C GLU A 205 -2.92 -4.03 -18.44
N TYR A 206 -3.41 -3.58 -19.58
CA TYR A 206 -3.99 -4.44 -20.63
C TYR A 206 -2.99 -5.43 -21.23
N ASP A 207 -1.72 -5.06 -21.31
CA ASP A 207 -0.64 -5.85 -21.84
C ASP A 207 0.06 -6.73 -20.78
N ASP A 208 -0.57 -6.89 -19.62
CA ASP A 208 -0.01 -7.55 -18.44
C ASP A 208 1.23 -6.87 -17.84
N SER A 209 1.65 -5.71 -18.33
CA SER A 209 2.70 -4.90 -17.69
C SER A 209 2.21 -4.36 -16.34
N LEU A 210 3.13 -3.97 -15.51
CA LEU A 210 2.86 -3.37 -14.19
C LEU A 210 3.22 -1.89 -14.15
N TYR A 211 4.12 -1.48 -15.02
CA TYR A 211 4.63 -0.12 -15.17
C TYR A 211 5.41 -0.01 -16.50
N THR A 212 5.52 1.20 -16.99
CA THR A 212 6.31 1.45 -18.20
C THR A 212 7.81 1.34 -17.90
N PRO A 213 8.66 1.07 -18.91
CA PRO A 213 10.11 1.09 -18.75
C PRO A 213 10.61 2.41 -18.17
N GLU A 214 10.05 3.54 -18.60
CA GLU A 214 10.40 4.89 -18.15
C GLU A 214 10.09 5.08 -16.67
N LEU A 215 8.91 4.62 -16.19
CA LEU A 215 8.57 4.68 -14.76
C LEU A 215 9.52 3.83 -13.93
N LYS A 216 9.92 2.68 -14.45
CA LYS A 216 10.89 1.81 -13.78
C LYS A 216 12.24 2.51 -13.63
N GLU A 217 12.79 3.01 -14.73
CA GLU A 217 14.07 3.73 -14.75
C GLU A 217 14.06 4.95 -13.82
N TYR A 218 13.01 5.74 -13.91
CA TYR A 218 12.79 6.89 -13.04
C TYR A 218 12.75 6.51 -11.56
N SER A 219 12.01 5.45 -11.22
CA SER A 219 11.89 4.97 -9.82
C SER A 219 13.22 4.45 -9.27
N GLU A 220 13.95 3.67 -10.08
CA GLU A 220 15.29 3.18 -9.72
C GLU A 220 16.28 4.34 -9.51
N ALA A 221 16.23 5.37 -10.35
CA ALA A 221 17.04 6.59 -10.20
C ALA A 221 16.70 7.38 -8.93
N ARG A 222 15.46 7.28 -8.44
CA ARG A 222 14.98 7.84 -7.16
C ARG A 222 15.25 6.91 -5.94
N GLY A 223 16.01 5.85 -6.12
CA GLY A 223 16.40 4.92 -5.06
C GLY A 223 15.38 3.83 -4.73
N ALA A 224 14.40 3.58 -5.60
CA ALA A 224 13.43 2.53 -5.37
C ALA A 224 14.02 1.12 -5.49
N GLU A 225 13.62 0.22 -4.59
CA GLU A 225 13.69 -1.22 -4.78
C GLU A 225 12.40 -1.68 -5.48
N ILE A 226 12.54 -2.35 -6.64
CA ILE A 226 11.40 -2.82 -7.42
C ILE A 226 11.30 -4.34 -7.35
N HIS A 227 10.15 -4.85 -6.89
CA HIS A 227 9.85 -6.26 -6.78
C HIS A 227 8.48 -6.57 -7.38
N THR A 228 8.45 -7.13 -8.57
CA THR A 228 7.23 -7.42 -9.30
C THR A 228 6.36 -6.15 -9.43
N GLN A 229 5.21 -6.09 -8.77
CA GLN A 229 4.28 -4.97 -8.79
C GLN A 229 4.57 -3.88 -7.75
N ARG A 230 5.59 -4.07 -6.91
CA ARG A 230 5.92 -3.16 -5.81
C ARG A 230 7.10 -2.28 -6.17
N ILE A 231 6.92 -0.97 -6.02
CA ILE A 231 7.95 0.05 -6.07
C ILE A 231 8.09 0.60 -4.65
N HIS A 232 9.26 0.44 -4.03
CA HIS A 232 9.49 0.79 -2.64
C HIS A 232 10.66 1.75 -2.51
N PHE A 233 10.38 2.98 -2.11
CA PHE A 233 11.37 4.02 -1.78
C PHE A 233 11.64 4.00 -0.27
N ASN A 234 12.90 3.79 0.10
CA ASN A 234 13.30 3.73 1.51
C ASN A 234 14.78 4.14 1.71
N PRO A 235 15.13 5.43 1.74
CA PRO A 235 14.27 6.60 1.54
C PRO A 235 14.01 6.92 0.05
N LEU A 236 13.08 7.85 -0.21
CA LEU A 236 12.95 8.49 -1.52
C LEU A 236 14.12 9.48 -1.71
N LEU A 237 14.90 9.29 -2.77
CA LEU A 237 15.98 10.20 -3.13
C LEU A 237 15.46 11.41 -3.94
N PRO A 238 16.19 12.54 -3.97
CA PRO A 238 15.86 13.67 -4.84
C PRO A 238 15.76 13.26 -6.31
N ALA A 239 14.99 14.00 -7.10
CA ALA A 239 14.94 13.78 -8.54
C ALA A 239 16.36 13.91 -9.15
N PRO A 240 16.72 13.05 -10.12
CA PRO A 240 17.98 13.20 -10.83
C PRO A 240 18.02 14.56 -11.50
N ALA A 241 19.17 15.25 -11.37
CA ALA A 241 19.34 16.53 -12.04
C ALA A 241 19.07 16.37 -13.53
N ALA A 242 18.21 17.22 -14.10
CA ALA A 242 17.93 17.21 -15.53
C ALA A 242 19.27 17.28 -16.29
N THR A 243 19.60 16.23 -17.01
CA THR A 243 20.75 16.23 -17.92
C THR A 243 20.47 17.27 -18.98
N ALA A 244 21.15 18.42 -18.89
CA ALA A 244 21.10 19.43 -19.92
C ALA A 244 21.52 18.77 -21.23
N THR A 245 20.53 18.44 -22.06
CA THR A 245 20.77 17.98 -23.41
C THR A 245 21.37 19.18 -24.14
N THR A 246 22.69 19.24 -24.19
CA THR A 246 23.41 20.18 -25.07
C THR A 246 23.04 19.80 -26.51
N ALA A 247 22.04 20.50 -27.04
CA ALA A 247 21.77 20.49 -28.46
C ALA A 247 23.05 20.97 -29.19
N ARG A 248 23.65 20.06 -29.92
CA ARG A 248 24.69 20.37 -30.91
C ARG A 248 24.07 20.58 -32.28
#